data_a223877701fdd2ba3db12619848939f4
#
_entry.id   a223877701fdd2ba3db12619848939f4
#
_cell.length_a   1.000
_cell.length_b   1.000
_cell.length_c   1.000
_cell.angle_alpha   90.00
_cell.angle_beta   90.00
_cell.angle_gamma   90.00
#
_symmetry.space_group_name_H-M   'P 1'
#
loop_
_entity.id
_entity.type
_entity.pdbx_description
1 polymer ?
#
loop_
_entity_poly.entity_id
_entity_poly.type
_entity_poly.pdbx_seq_one_letter_code
_entity_poly.pdbx_strand_id
1 'polypeptide(L)'
;MHLEIIYWKLNKDGISLDDLNMHIDKENILQWKKIKEIESKIWIENKNEGWWGAIIVWKNKKPPLSELPKNIPRAIIKRPPDIRLEFSIVDKI
;
A
#
# COMPACT_ATOMS: atom_id res chain seq x y z
N MET A 1 -12.17 2.11 13.24
CA MET A 1 -11.41 1.70 12.04
C MET A 1 -11.28 2.85 11.07
N HIS A 2 -10.20 2.92 10.36
CA HIS A 2 -10.06 3.87 9.26
C HIS A 2 -9.38 3.20 8.06
N LEU A 3 -9.53 3.83 6.90
CA LEU A 3 -9.06 3.31 5.63
C LEU A 3 -8.10 4.30 5.02
N GLU A 4 -7.00 3.79 4.48
CA GLU A 4 -6.00 4.58 3.77
C GLU A 4 -5.89 4.06 2.35
N ILE A 5 -5.97 4.96 1.36
CA ILE A 5 -5.76 4.63 -0.05
C ILE A 5 -4.50 5.35 -0.51
N ILE A 6 -3.57 4.59 -1.07
CA ILE A 6 -2.27 5.11 -1.52
C ILE A 6 -2.01 4.57 -2.91
N TYR A 7 -1.72 5.43 -3.88
CA TYR A 7 -1.25 4.92 -5.17
C TYR A 7 -0.36 5.92 -5.92
N TRP A 8 0.45 5.35 -6.80
CA TRP A 8 1.34 6.07 -7.72
C TRP A 8 0.79 5.98 -9.13
N LYS A 9 0.90 7.07 -9.89
CA LYS A 9 0.61 7.12 -11.32
C LYS A 9 1.95 6.98 -12.05
N LEU A 10 2.22 5.77 -12.58
CA LEU A 10 3.56 5.38 -13.03
C LEU A 10 3.77 5.43 -14.53
N ASN A 11 2.83 5.89 -15.30
CA ASN A 11 2.89 5.89 -16.77
C ASN A 11 4.09 6.67 -17.35
N LYS A 12 4.74 7.52 -16.57
CA LYS A 12 5.94 8.27 -17.00
C LYS A 12 7.21 7.87 -16.24
N ASP A 13 7.13 6.90 -15.33
CA ASP A 13 8.27 6.54 -14.48
C ASP A 13 9.15 5.44 -15.08
N GLY A 14 8.70 4.79 -16.14
CA GLY A 14 9.44 3.69 -16.74
C GLY A 14 9.49 2.42 -15.88
N ILE A 15 8.61 2.33 -14.87
CA ILE A 15 8.53 1.20 -13.97
C ILE A 15 7.34 0.33 -14.34
N SER A 16 7.59 -0.96 -14.53
CA SER A 16 6.56 -1.93 -14.89
C SER A 16 5.74 -2.31 -13.63
N LEU A 17 4.42 -2.41 -13.78
CA LEU A 17 3.55 -2.89 -12.70
C LEU A 17 3.92 -4.33 -12.32
N ASP A 18 4.29 -5.15 -13.30
CA ASP A 18 4.72 -6.52 -13.05
C ASP A 18 5.97 -6.58 -12.18
N ASP A 19 6.91 -5.66 -12.41
CA ASP A 19 8.12 -5.57 -11.57
C ASP A 19 7.76 -5.25 -10.11
N LEU A 20 6.82 -4.34 -9.90
CA LEU A 20 6.36 -4.03 -8.56
C LEU A 20 5.66 -5.23 -7.91
N ASN A 21 4.83 -5.93 -8.68
CA ASN A 21 4.13 -7.11 -8.17
C ASN A 21 5.08 -8.22 -7.77
N MET A 22 6.22 -8.35 -8.43
CA MET A 22 7.24 -9.34 -8.06
C MET A 22 7.84 -9.09 -6.68
N HIS A 23 7.80 -7.87 -6.17
CA HIS A 23 8.29 -7.52 -4.85
C HIS A 23 7.26 -7.73 -3.74
N ILE A 24 6.02 -8.12 -4.08
CA ILE A 24 5.03 -8.55 -3.11
C ILE A 24 5.21 -10.05 -2.92
N ASP A 25 6.29 -10.42 -2.27
CA ASP A 25 6.60 -11.81 -2.04
C ASP A 25 6.02 -12.30 -0.71
N LYS A 26 6.12 -13.59 -0.50
CA LYS A 26 5.59 -14.25 0.68
C LYS A 26 6.15 -13.67 1.98
N GLU A 27 7.43 -13.35 2.00
CA GLU A 27 8.10 -12.80 3.19
C GLU A 27 7.56 -11.41 3.53
N ASN A 28 7.41 -10.55 2.52
CA ASN A 28 6.86 -9.21 2.71
C ASN A 28 5.42 -9.28 3.24
N ILE A 29 4.61 -10.16 2.67
CA ILE A 29 3.23 -10.37 3.13
C ILE A 29 3.22 -10.81 4.59
N LEU A 30 4.11 -11.74 4.98
CA LEU A 30 4.19 -12.22 6.35
C LEU A 30 4.58 -11.12 7.33
N GLN A 31 5.48 -10.23 6.93
CA GLN A 31 5.86 -9.09 7.77
C GLN A 31 4.66 -8.18 8.04
N TRP A 32 3.85 -7.89 7.02
CA TRP A 32 2.65 -7.09 7.17
C TRP A 32 1.59 -7.78 8.03
N LYS A 33 1.47 -9.12 7.93
CA LYS A 33 0.54 -9.90 8.74
C LYS A 33 0.85 -9.84 10.23
N LYS A 34 2.06 -9.53 10.61
CA LYS A 34 2.47 -9.40 12.02
C LYS A 34 2.01 -8.09 12.65
N ILE A 35 1.54 -7.14 11.85
CA ILE A 35 1.08 -5.84 12.35
C ILE A 35 -0.35 -6.01 12.85
N LYS A 36 -0.53 -6.07 14.17
CA LYS A 36 -1.83 -6.34 14.80
C LYS A 36 -2.85 -5.21 14.58
N GLU A 37 -2.41 -4.00 14.28
CA GLU A 37 -3.27 -2.85 14.02
C GLU A 37 -3.93 -2.91 12.64
N ILE A 38 -3.48 -3.80 11.75
CA ILE A 38 -4.04 -3.94 10.41
C ILE A 38 -5.21 -4.90 10.41
N GLU A 39 -6.37 -4.46 9.92
CA GLU A 39 -7.51 -5.31 9.61
C GLU A 39 -7.30 -6.00 8.27
N SER A 40 -6.92 -5.24 7.26
CA SER A 40 -6.61 -5.78 5.93
C SER A 40 -5.68 -4.85 5.16
N LYS A 41 -4.95 -5.44 4.22
CA LYS A 41 -4.15 -4.70 3.25
C LYS A 41 -4.35 -5.35 1.89
N ILE A 42 -4.69 -4.53 0.90
CA ILE A 42 -4.97 -4.98 -0.46
C ILE A 42 -4.05 -4.20 -1.39
N TRP A 43 -3.24 -4.90 -2.17
CA TRP A 43 -2.46 -4.28 -3.24
C TRP A 43 -3.36 -4.17 -4.46
N ILE A 44 -3.30 -3.03 -5.14
CA ILE A 44 -4.18 -2.70 -6.26
C ILE A 44 -3.38 -2.21 -7.45
N GLU A 45 -3.91 -2.45 -8.65
CA GLU A 45 -3.34 -1.90 -9.87
C GLU A 45 -4.45 -1.51 -10.85
N ASN A 46 -4.14 -0.54 -11.70
CA ASN A 46 -4.94 -0.23 -12.88
C ASN A 46 -4.00 -0.26 -14.08
N LYS A 47 -4.02 -1.37 -14.82
CA LYS A 47 -3.08 -1.59 -15.93
C LYS A 47 -3.26 -0.58 -17.06
N ASN A 48 -4.50 -0.21 -17.35
CA ASN A 48 -4.79 0.73 -18.44
C ASN A 48 -4.20 2.12 -18.16
N GLU A 49 -4.26 2.56 -16.90
CA GLU A 49 -3.76 3.88 -16.50
C GLU A 49 -2.31 3.85 -16.02
N GLY A 50 -1.76 2.68 -15.76
CA GLY A 50 -0.41 2.57 -15.20
C GLY A 50 -0.34 2.97 -13.72
N TRP A 51 -1.39 2.70 -12.95
CA TRP A 51 -1.45 3.04 -11.53
C TRP A 51 -1.24 1.80 -10.66
N TRP A 52 -0.54 1.99 -9.57
CA TRP A 52 -0.24 0.92 -8.62
C TRP A 52 -0.24 1.44 -7.18
N GLY A 53 -0.77 0.66 -6.27
CA GLY A 53 -0.82 1.08 -4.88
C GLY A 53 -1.41 0.05 -3.93
N ALA A 54 -1.99 0.54 -2.84
CA ALA A 54 -2.58 -0.30 -1.82
C ALA A 54 -3.72 0.40 -1.10
N ILE A 55 -4.64 -0.42 -0.57
CA ILE A 55 -5.68 -0.01 0.36
C ILE A 55 -5.38 -0.69 1.68
N ILE A 56 -5.30 0.07 2.76
CA ILE A 56 -5.05 -0.47 4.09
C ILE A 56 -6.22 -0.09 4.99
N VAL A 57 -6.76 -1.09 5.68
CA VAL A 57 -7.77 -0.87 6.72
C VAL A 57 -7.10 -1.07 8.07
N TRP A 58 -7.11 -0.03 8.89
CA TRP A 58 -6.51 -0.04 10.22
C TRP A 58 -7.60 -0.24 11.28
N LYS A 59 -7.38 -1.19 12.19
CA LYS A 59 -8.30 -1.44 13.31
C LYS A 59 -8.31 -0.26 14.28
N ASN A 60 -7.13 0.25 14.57
CA ASN A 60 -6.89 1.31 15.53
C ASN A 60 -5.92 2.33 14.93
N LYS A 61 -5.30 3.13 15.76
CA LYS A 61 -4.32 4.11 15.32
C LYS A 61 -3.16 3.45 14.58
N LYS A 62 -2.79 4.02 13.44
CA LYS A 62 -1.65 3.57 12.65
C LYS A 62 -0.37 3.67 13.49
N PRO A 63 0.46 2.60 13.54
CA PRO A 63 1.74 2.65 14.25
C PRO A 63 2.71 3.65 13.62
N PRO A 64 3.73 4.11 14.36
CA PRO A 64 4.81 4.90 13.76
C PRO A 64 5.48 4.17 12.61
N LEU A 65 5.99 4.92 11.64
CA LEU A 65 6.66 4.33 10.47
C LEU A 65 7.82 3.40 10.85
N SER A 66 8.51 3.69 11.97
CA SER A 66 9.61 2.86 12.46
C SER A 66 9.18 1.44 12.85
N GLU A 67 7.91 1.23 13.14
CA GLU A 67 7.35 -0.06 13.53
C GLU A 67 6.73 -0.82 12.35
N LEU A 68 6.68 -0.20 11.17
CA LEU A 68 6.10 -0.81 9.98
C LEU A 68 7.19 -1.48 9.15
N PRO A 69 6.83 -2.52 8.35
CA PRO A 69 7.76 -3.10 7.40
C PRO A 69 8.28 -2.05 6.41
N LYS A 70 9.45 -2.31 5.84
CA LYS A 70 10.03 -1.44 4.82
C LYS A 70 9.05 -1.23 3.67
N ASN A 71 8.90 0.03 3.26
CA ASN A 71 8.07 0.36 2.10
C ASN A 71 8.89 0.11 0.83
N ILE A 72 8.87 -1.12 0.34
CA ILE A 72 9.62 -1.55 -0.84
C ILE A 72 9.20 -0.76 -2.09
N PRO A 73 7.91 -0.58 -2.39
CA PRO A 73 7.50 0.21 -3.55
C PRO A 73 8.06 1.63 -3.54
N ARG A 74 8.05 2.30 -2.41
CA ARG A 74 8.61 3.66 -2.30
C ARG A 74 10.10 3.67 -2.58
N ALA A 75 10.83 2.65 -2.14
CA ALA A 75 12.26 2.53 -2.39
C ALA A 75 12.57 2.32 -3.87
N ILE A 76 11.70 1.62 -4.59
CA ILE A 76 11.84 1.36 -6.03
C ILE A 76 11.44 2.59 -6.84
N ILE A 77 10.28 3.17 -6.53
CA ILE A 77 9.71 4.30 -7.25
C ILE A 77 10.47 5.60 -6.95
N LYS A 78 11.04 5.71 -5.75
CA LYS A 78 11.91 6.82 -5.31
C LYS A 78 11.18 8.16 -5.19
N ARG A 79 9.88 8.13 -4.99
CA ARG A 79 9.09 9.32 -4.72
C ARG A 79 7.85 8.97 -3.91
N PRO A 80 7.23 9.94 -3.21
CA PRO A 80 5.98 9.68 -2.48
C PRO A 80 4.84 9.37 -3.44
N PRO A 81 3.77 8.72 -2.95
CA PRO A 81 2.59 8.46 -3.76
C PRO A 81 1.97 9.73 -4.33
N ASP A 82 1.36 9.62 -5.50
CA ASP A 82 0.60 10.73 -6.09
C ASP A 82 -0.68 10.99 -5.32
N ILE A 83 -1.31 9.93 -4.84
CA ILE A 83 -2.57 10.01 -4.08
C ILE A 83 -2.38 9.32 -2.74
N ARG A 84 -2.80 10.03 -1.69
CA ARG A 84 -2.90 9.49 -0.33
C ARG A 84 -4.18 10.05 0.28
N LEU A 85 -5.17 9.19 0.48
CA LEU A 85 -6.46 9.56 1.05
C LEU A 85 -6.71 8.75 2.32
N GLU A 86 -7.33 9.40 3.29
CA GLU A 86 -7.69 8.76 4.55
C GLU A 86 -9.17 8.99 4.83
N PHE A 87 -9.85 7.94 5.27
CA PHE A 87 -11.27 7.97 5.61
C PHE A 87 -11.53 7.24 6.92
N SER A 88 -12.44 7.77 7.72
CA SER A 88 -13.02 7.01 8.82
C SER A 88 -14.05 6.05 8.25
N ILE A 89 -14.06 4.81 8.72
CA ILE A 89 -15.06 3.84 8.29
C ILE A 89 -16.31 4.04 9.15
N VAL A 90 -17.42 4.39 8.48
CA VAL A 90 -18.70 4.61 9.16
C VAL A 90 -19.37 3.28 9.51
N ASP A 91 -19.36 2.34 8.55
CA ASP A 91 -19.96 1.03 8.74
C ASP A 91 -19.34 0.04 7.75
N LYS A 92 -19.45 -1.24 8.07
CA LYS A 92 -18.86 -2.30 7.24
C LYS A 92 -19.71 -3.57 7.36
N ILE A 93 -19.95 -4.22 6.27
CA ILE A 93 -20.66 -5.53 6.22
C ILE A 93 -19.72 -6.65 5.84
#